data_e67d2df323b30ab0905d64a2bbb73261
#
_entry.id   e67d2df323b30ab0905d64a2bbb73261
#
_cell.length_a   1.000
_cell.length_b   1.000
_cell.length_c   1.000
_cell.angle_alpha   90.00
_cell.angle_beta   90.00
_cell.angle_gamma   90.00
#
_symmetry.space_group_name_H-M   'P 1'
#
loop_
_entity.id
_entity.type
_entity.pdbx_description
1 polymer ?
#
loop_
_entity_poly.entity_id
_entity_poly.type
_entity_poly.pdbx_seq_one_letter_code
_entity_poly.pdbx_strand_id
1 'polypeptide(L)'
;MAWRLDPQLAGFEALELAAPDDYDGRVVATLVRLPVPGAERGTVLYVHGFIDYFFQRHMAERFAAEGYAFYALDLRKHGRSLLPHQHPCFCKDVAEYHDDLTRALAQIEAPVLLAGHSTGGLICSLYAAEGERRSQVRALWLNSPFFEFNAPGSRLLKLKVANMLGKAYPFLNDPKAVSPAYVRSIHRNWDGEWEFELALKPVNGFPAYFGWVRAIFAAQRKIHAGLGLAMPVLSMHSDEADIVLDWKQVARWSRTLGTDVRVLPFPGGMHDLVLSGAEIREEVFRQLFSWSE
;
A
#
# COMPACT_ATOMS: atom_id res chain seq x y z
N MET A 1 1.21 -7.61 24.09
CA MET A 1 1.26 -8.27 22.75
C MET A 1 2.66 -8.80 22.54
N ALA A 2 2.83 -9.98 21.94
CA ALA A 2 4.16 -10.60 21.75
C ALA A 2 4.37 -10.91 20.26
N TRP A 3 5.57 -10.69 19.77
CA TRP A 3 6.01 -11.12 18.46
C TRP A 3 6.00 -12.65 18.37
N ARG A 4 5.54 -13.19 17.24
CA ARG A 4 5.49 -14.62 16.92
C ARG A 4 6.09 -14.85 15.55
N LEU A 5 6.54 -16.07 15.27
CA LEU A 5 6.98 -16.42 13.91
C LEU A 5 5.84 -16.14 12.91
N ASP A 6 6.18 -15.52 11.81
CA ASP A 6 5.21 -15.24 10.76
C ASP A 6 4.80 -16.51 10.01
N PRO A 7 3.51 -16.82 9.86
CA PRO A 7 3.06 -18.02 9.17
C PRO A 7 3.29 -17.99 7.66
N GLN A 8 3.49 -16.81 7.06
CA GLN A 8 3.64 -16.63 5.61
C GLN A 8 5.11 -16.57 5.16
N LEU A 9 5.98 -16.01 5.99
CA LEU A 9 7.39 -15.75 5.62
C LEU A 9 8.33 -16.32 6.67
N ALA A 10 8.98 -17.42 6.37
CA ALA A 10 9.97 -18.04 7.26
C ALA A 10 11.09 -17.05 7.62
N GLY A 11 11.47 -16.96 8.89
CA GLY A 11 12.47 -16.02 9.39
C GLY A 11 11.94 -14.61 9.70
N PHE A 12 10.66 -14.34 9.42
CA PHE A 12 9.98 -13.12 9.84
C PHE A 12 9.19 -13.34 11.11
N GLU A 13 8.85 -12.23 11.76
CA GLU A 13 7.97 -12.20 12.92
C GLU A 13 6.76 -11.31 12.64
N ALA A 14 5.62 -11.67 13.22
CA ALA A 14 4.37 -10.94 13.14
C ALA A 14 3.86 -10.56 14.53
N LEU A 15 3.27 -9.37 14.62
CA LEU A 15 2.61 -8.82 15.82
C LEU A 15 1.18 -8.43 15.46
N GLU A 16 0.20 -9.06 16.11
CA GLU A 16 -1.19 -8.65 15.99
C GLU A 16 -1.43 -7.34 16.74
N LEU A 17 -1.97 -6.35 16.06
CA LEU A 17 -2.35 -5.04 16.58
C LEU A 17 -3.87 -5.00 16.72
N ALA A 18 -4.39 -5.28 17.91
CA ALA A 18 -5.82 -5.22 18.17
C ALA A 18 -6.35 -3.78 18.08
N ALA A 19 -7.52 -3.62 17.46
CA ALA A 19 -8.27 -2.38 17.40
C ALA A 19 -9.63 -2.57 18.08
N PRO A 20 -10.36 -1.49 18.42
CA PRO A 20 -11.77 -1.59 18.77
C PRO A 20 -12.58 -2.24 17.66
N ASP A 21 -13.62 -2.97 18.02
CA ASP A 21 -14.56 -3.56 17.07
C ASP A 21 -15.16 -2.47 16.17
N ASP A 22 -15.32 -2.80 14.88
CA ASP A 22 -16.00 -1.94 13.93
C ASP A 22 -17.37 -2.53 13.54
N TYR A 23 -17.92 -2.06 12.43
CA TYR A 23 -19.21 -2.54 11.88
C TYR A 23 -19.19 -4.00 11.39
N ASP A 24 -18.03 -4.62 11.26
CA ASP A 24 -17.84 -6.05 10.97
C ASP A 24 -17.50 -6.87 12.23
N GLY A 25 -17.47 -6.25 13.41
CA GLY A 25 -17.05 -6.86 14.67
C GLY A 25 -15.53 -6.73 14.90
N ARG A 26 -14.90 -7.77 15.45
CA ARG A 26 -13.47 -7.75 15.78
C ARG A 26 -12.59 -7.33 14.60
N VAL A 27 -11.64 -6.44 14.86
CA VAL A 27 -10.68 -5.92 13.89
C VAL A 27 -9.25 -6.04 14.42
N VAL A 28 -8.35 -6.42 13.53
CA VAL A 28 -6.90 -6.44 13.79
C VAL A 28 -6.15 -5.88 12.59
N ALA A 29 -4.96 -5.34 12.81
CA ALA A 29 -3.92 -5.17 11.82
C ALA A 29 -2.72 -6.05 12.20
N THR A 30 -1.83 -6.35 11.26
CA THR A 30 -0.66 -7.19 11.54
C THR A 30 0.62 -6.48 11.12
N LEU A 31 1.47 -6.22 12.09
CA LEU A 31 2.81 -5.68 11.87
C LEU A 31 3.77 -6.84 11.67
N VAL A 32 4.48 -6.88 10.54
CA VAL A 32 5.47 -7.88 10.18
C VAL A 32 6.85 -7.25 10.22
N ARG A 33 7.88 -7.98 10.69
CA ARG A 33 9.26 -7.50 10.65
C ARG A 33 10.23 -8.60 10.23
N LEU A 34 11.34 -8.20 9.63
CA LEU A 34 12.53 -9.02 9.52
C LEU A 34 13.41 -8.69 10.72
N PRO A 35 13.60 -9.63 11.67
CA PRO A 35 14.46 -9.38 12.84
C PRO A 35 15.92 -9.38 12.41
N VAL A 36 16.54 -8.21 12.36
CA VAL A 36 17.96 -8.02 12.09
C VAL A 36 18.61 -7.21 13.20
N PRO A 37 19.78 -7.61 13.70
CA PRO A 37 20.51 -6.82 14.66
C PRO A 37 21.17 -5.60 13.99
N GLY A 38 21.27 -4.48 14.71
CA GLY A 38 22.13 -3.35 14.32
C GLY A 38 21.65 -2.51 13.13
N ALA A 39 20.36 -2.18 13.09
CA ALA A 39 19.85 -1.22 12.10
C ALA A 39 20.29 0.20 12.48
N GLU A 40 21.34 0.72 11.81
CA GLU A 40 21.95 2.02 12.13
C GLU A 40 21.43 3.18 11.26
N ARG A 41 20.86 2.88 10.05
CA ARG A 41 20.39 3.91 9.10
C ARG A 41 18.96 4.40 9.36
N GLY A 42 18.19 3.69 10.16
CA GLY A 42 16.82 4.07 10.52
C GLY A 42 15.79 2.96 10.30
N THR A 43 14.54 3.35 10.31
CA THR A 43 13.41 2.43 10.25
C THR A 43 12.56 2.69 9.01
N VAL A 44 12.07 1.62 8.38
CA VAL A 44 11.11 1.65 7.26
C VAL A 44 9.82 0.99 7.69
N LEU A 45 8.68 1.62 7.40
CA LEU A 45 7.35 1.01 7.50
C LEU A 45 6.70 0.99 6.12
N TYR A 46 6.47 -0.22 5.60
CA TYR A 46 5.85 -0.43 4.30
C TYR A 46 4.37 -0.77 4.43
N VAL A 47 3.53 -0.22 3.53
CA VAL A 47 2.09 -0.45 3.43
C VAL A 47 1.74 -0.92 2.02
N HIS A 48 1.09 -2.07 1.93
CA HIS A 48 0.68 -2.71 0.67
C HIS A 48 -0.52 -2.04 -0.03
N GLY A 49 -0.86 -2.51 -1.23
CA GLY A 49 -1.98 -2.04 -2.04
C GLY A 49 -3.33 -2.68 -1.71
N PHE A 50 -4.33 -2.40 -2.57
CA PHE A 50 -5.67 -3.01 -2.51
C PHE A 50 -5.62 -4.48 -2.92
N ILE A 51 -6.33 -5.36 -2.21
CA ILE A 51 -6.30 -6.82 -2.42
C ILE A 51 -4.86 -7.34 -2.43
N ASP A 52 -4.11 -6.91 -1.43
CA ASP A 52 -2.70 -7.21 -1.29
C ASP A 52 -2.34 -7.45 0.18
N TYR A 53 -1.11 -7.87 0.42
CA TYR A 53 -0.50 -8.05 1.74
C TYR A 53 1.01 -8.07 1.58
N PHE A 54 1.76 -8.02 2.68
CA PHE A 54 3.22 -8.09 2.58
C PHE A 54 3.72 -9.51 2.32
N PHE A 55 4.37 -9.73 1.17
CA PHE A 55 5.05 -10.98 0.80
C PHE A 55 6.44 -10.76 0.17
N GLN A 56 6.82 -9.52 -0.07
CA GLN A 56 8.04 -9.10 -0.77
C GLN A 56 9.28 -9.29 0.13
N ARG A 57 9.64 -10.55 0.44
CA ARG A 57 10.83 -10.91 1.24
C ARG A 57 12.09 -10.18 0.78
N HIS A 58 12.36 -10.20 -0.53
CA HIS A 58 13.54 -9.58 -1.13
C HIS A 58 13.64 -8.09 -0.85
N MET A 59 12.51 -7.38 -0.75
CA MET A 59 12.48 -5.96 -0.38
C MET A 59 12.96 -5.77 1.06
N ALA A 60 12.44 -6.55 2.01
CA ALA A 60 12.88 -6.49 3.40
C ALA A 60 14.37 -6.82 3.56
N GLU A 61 14.84 -7.86 2.87
CA GLU A 61 16.24 -8.26 2.87
C GLU A 61 17.14 -7.18 2.28
N ARG A 62 16.68 -6.48 1.23
CA ARG A 62 17.41 -5.38 0.61
C ARG A 62 17.52 -4.17 1.55
N PHE A 63 16.45 -3.78 2.23
CA PHE A 63 16.50 -2.74 3.25
C PHE A 63 17.42 -3.12 4.43
N ALA A 64 17.35 -4.37 4.88
CA ALA A 64 18.21 -4.87 5.94
C ALA A 64 19.70 -4.85 5.54
N ALA A 65 20.03 -5.23 4.30
CA ALA A 65 21.40 -5.17 3.77
C ALA A 65 21.95 -3.73 3.71
N GLU A 66 21.06 -2.74 3.56
CA GLU A 66 21.41 -1.31 3.61
C GLU A 66 21.37 -0.73 5.05
N GLY A 67 21.20 -1.57 6.07
CA GLY A 67 21.25 -1.15 7.47
C GLY A 67 19.94 -0.55 8.01
N TYR A 68 18.79 -0.81 7.39
CA TYR A 68 17.49 -0.38 7.90
C TYR A 68 16.78 -1.47 8.69
N ALA A 69 16.09 -1.09 9.77
CA ALA A 69 15.05 -1.91 10.38
C ALA A 69 13.80 -1.91 9.47
N PHE A 70 13.40 -3.06 8.99
CA PHE A 70 12.27 -3.17 8.06
C PHE A 70 11.02 -3.73 8.76
N TYR A 71 9.93 -2.98 8.62
CA TYR A 71 8.60 -3.37 9.03
C TYR A 71 7.63 -3.23 7.86
N ALA A 72 6.60 -4.11 7.84
CA ALA A 72 5.48 -4.02 6.92
C ALA A 72 4.16 -4.14 7.69
N LEU A 73 3.13 -3.44 7.25
CA LEU A 73 1.81 -3.47 7.85
C LEU A 73 0.80 -4.11 6.91
N ASP A 74 0.28 -5.29 7.28
CA ASP A 74 -0.95 -5.79 6.69
C ASP A 74 -2.11 -5.02 7.35
N LEU A 75 -2.77 -4.16 6.57
CA LEU A 75 -3.89 -3.35 7.02
C LEU A 75 -5.08 -4.22 7.44
N ARG A 76 -5.98 -3.68 8.28
CA ARG A 76 -7.23 -4.37 8.63
C ARG A 76 -7.92 -4.93 7.39
N LYS A 77 -8.51 -6.13 7.51
CA LYS A 77 -9.26 -6.83 6.46
C LYS A 77 -8.45 -7.18 5.20
N HIS A 78 -7.11 -7.18 5.32
CA HIS A 78 -6.18 -7.59 4.25
C HIS A 78 -5.21 -8.65 4.77
N GLY A 79 -4.75 -9.54 3.90
CA GLY A 79 -3.69 -10.49 4.18
C GLY A 79 -3.88 -11.24 5.49
N ARG A 80 -2.88 -11.18 6.38
CA ARG A 80 -2.88 -11.78 7.72
C ARG A 80 -3.95 -11.22 8.65
N SER A 81 -4.44 -10.02 8.34
CA SER A 81 -5.41 -9.26 9.16
C SER A 81 -6.86 -9.50 8.76
N LEU A 82 -7.09 -10.29 7.69
CA LEU A 82 -8.45 -10.63 7.25
C LEU A 82 -9.02 -11.76 8.11
N LEU A 83 -10.10 -11.47 8.82
CA LEU A 83 -10.83 -12.44 9.65
C LEU A 83 -12.04 -13.02 8.89
N PRO A 84 -12.44 -14.28 9.15
CA PRO A 84 -13.46 -14.99 8.35
C PRO A 84 -14.85 -14.31 8.28
N HIS A 85 -15.19 -13.48 9.25
CA HIS A 85 -16.50 -12.81 9.33
C HIS A 85 -16.53 -11.46 8.60
N GLN A 86 -15.39 -10.98 8.10
CA GLN A 86 -15.25 -9.62 7.57
C GLN A 86 -15.52 -9.53 6.07
N HIS A 87 -15.87 -8.32 5.63
CA HIS A 87 -15.87 -7.94 4.22
C HIS A 87 -14.41 -7.66 3.78
N PRO A 88 -13.80 -8.49 2.89
CA PRO A 88 -12.39 -8.32 2.51
C PRO A 88 -12.09 -6.94 1.95
N CYS A 89 -10.96 -6.36 2.34
CA CYS A 89 -10.43 -5.09 1.82
C CYS A 89 -11.38 -3.89 1.94
N PHE A 90 -12.38 -3.96 2.85
CA PHE A 90 -13.42 -2.95 2.99
C PHE A 90 -13.08 -1.92 4.07
N CYS A 91 -13.35 -0.65 3.78
CA CYS A 91 -13.46 0.44 4.74
C CYS A 91 -14.58 1.40 4.32
N LYS A 92 -15.14 2.13 5.26
CA LYS A 92 -16.08 3.24 5.00
C LYS A 92 -15.38 4.58 4.87
N ASP A 93 -14.18 4.69 5.45
CA ASP A 93 -13.30 5.85 5.37
C ASP A 93 -11.84 5.39 5.41
N VAL A 94 -10.97 6.03 4.62
CA VAL A 94 -9.53 5.75 4.63
C VAL A 94 -8.88 6.06 5.99
N ALA A 95 -9.49 6.92 6.80
CA ALA A 95 -9.07 7.19 8.18
C ALA A 95 -9.07 5.92 9.08
N GLU A 96 -9.85 4.88 8.75
CA GLU A 96 -9.79 3.59 9.45
C GLU A 96 -8.40 2.95 9.35
N TYR A 97 -7.72 3.09 8.20
CA TYR A 97 -6.35 2.63 8.00
C TYR A 97 -5.31 3.53 8.72
N HIS A 98 -5.65 4.78 8.98
CA HIS A 98 -4.79 5.66 9.79
C HIS A 98 -4.68 5.17 11.23
N ASP A 99 -5.73 4.56 11.79
CA ASP A 99 -5.66 3.91 13.11
C ASP A 99 -4.68 2.75 13.12
N ASP A 100 -4.65 1.95 12.04
CA ASP A 100 -3.70 0.84 11.91
C ASP A 100 -2.25 1.35 11.85
N LEU A 101 -1.99 2.39 11.05
CA LEU A 101 -0.69 3.05 10.98
C LEU A 101 -0.26 3.65 12.31
N THR A 102 -1.17 4.32 13.03
CA THR A 102 -0.91 4.89 14.36
C THR A 102 -0.49 3.80 15.36
N ARG A 103 -1.16 2.64 15.34
CA ARG A 103 -0.83 1.49 16.19
C ARG A 103 0.50 0.86 15.79
N ALA A 104 0.80 0.75 14.50
CA ALA A 104 2.08 0.24 14.00
C ALA A 104 3.23 1.17 14.41
N LEU A 105 3.08 2.48 14.19
CA LEU A 105 4.08 3.48 14.56
C LEU A 105 4.32 3.57 16.08
N ALA A 106 3.36 3.15 16.90
CA ALA A 106 3.55 3.05 18.35
C ALA A 106 4.45 1.87 18.76
N GLN A 107 4.73 0.92 17.86
CA GLN A 107 5.55 -0.28 18.14
C GLN A 107 6.97 -0.18 17.57
N ILE A 108 7.28 0.87 16.81
CA ILE A 108 8.55 1.01 16.10
C ILE A 108 9.24 2.32 16.45
N GLU A 109 10.57 2.31 16.39
CA GLU A 109 11.36 3.50 16.70
C GLU A 109 11.34 4.51 15.56
N ALA A 110 11.18 5.77 15.92
CA ALA A 110 11.24 6.91 15.01
C ALA A 110 12.68 7.45 14.90
N PRO A 111 13.02 8.17 13.83
CA PRO A 111 12.18 8.56 12.69
C PRO A 111 12.01 7.44 11.67
N VAL A 112 10.89 7.47 10.93
CA VAL A 112 10.49 6.41 9.99
C VAL A 112 10.48 6.92 8.55
N LEU A 113 11.03 6.15 7.62
CA LEU A 113 10.70 6.23 6.19
C LEU A 113 9.38 5.48 5.98
N LEU A 114 8.30 6.21 5.71
CA LEU A 114 7.00 5.60 5.41
C LEU A 114 6.95 5.26 3.93
N ALA A 115 6.69 3.99 3.61
CA ALA A 115 6.66 3.47 2.25
C ALA A 115 5.26 2.94 1.92
N GLY A 116 4.76 3.23 0.71
CA GLY A 116 3.44 2.75 0.32
C GLY A 116 3.35 2.38 -1.16
N HIS A 117 2.72 1.22 -1.43
CA HIS A 117 2.43 0.78 -2.78
C HIS A 117 0.96 1.00 -3.13
N SER A 118 0.67 1.54 -4.33
CA SER A 118 -0.69 1.65 -4.86
C SER A 118 -1.64 2.35 -3.88
N THR A 119 -2.71 1.68 -3.40
CA THR A 119 -3.62 2.21 -2.36
C THR A 119 -2.88 2.50 -1.06
N GLY A 120 -1.85 1.71 -0.69
CA GLY A 120 -0.97 2.02 0.43
C GLY A 120 -0.25 3.36 0.24
N GLY A 121 0.13 3.71 -0.99
CA GLY A 121 0.70 5.02 -1.33
C GLY A 121 -0.28 6.17 -1.09
N LEU A 122 -1.56 6.00 -1.44
CA LEU A 122 -2.63 6.95 -1.12
C LEU A 122 -2.79 7.12 0.39
N ILE A 123 -2.88 5.99 1.14
CA ILE A 123 -3.05 5.98 2.59
C ILE A 123 -1.86 6.65 3.28
N CYS A 124 -0.63 6.28 2.91
CA CYS A 124 0.60 6.84 3.49
C CYS A 124 0.72 8.35 3.24
N SER A 125 0.34 8.83 2.03
CA SER A 125 0.36 10.25 1.69
C SER A 125 -0.58 11.05 2.59
N LEU A 126 -1.81 10.56 2.79
CA LEU A 126 -2.78 11.19 3.67
C LEU A 126 -2.35 11.11 5.14
N TYR A 127 -1.81 9.96 5.57
CA TYR A 127 -1.29 9.82 6.92
C TYR A 127 -0.15 10.78 7.22
N ALA A 128 0.76 10.98 6.28
CA ALA A 128 1.85 11.94 6.42
C ALA A 128 1.36 13.39 6.61
N ALA A 129 0.18 13.73 6.07
CA ALA A 129 -0.43 15.05 6.23
C ALA A 129 -1.25 15.20 7.52
N GLU A 130 -2.07 14.20 7.85
CA GLU A 130 -3.12 14.32 8.87
C GLU A 130 -3.09 13.26 9.98
N GLY A 131 -2.19 12.25 9.88
CA GLY A 131 -2.10 11.16 10.85
C GLY A 131 -1.66 11.61 12.24
N GLU A 132 -2.11 10.88 13.27
CA GLU A 132 -1.83 11.21 14.67
C GLU A 132 -0.33 11.22 14.99
N ARG A 133 0.42 10.24 14.44
CA ARG A 133 1.86 10.12 14.63
C ARG A 133 2.69 10.57 13.42
N ARG A 134 2.15 11.47 12.58
CA ARG A 134 2.84 11.97 11.39
C ARG A 134 4.20 12.60 11.67
N SER A 135 4.40 13.13 12.89
CA SER A 135 5.71 13.68 13.30
C SER A 135 6.82 12.63 13.39
N GLN A 136 6.50 11.35 13.42
CA GLN A 136 7.48 10.25 13.35
C GLN A 136 7.92 9.95 11.91
N VAL A 137 7.19 10.45 10.89
CA VAL A 137 7.51 10.22 9.48
C VAL A 137 8.51 11.27 9.02
N ARG A 138 9.74 10.83 8.70
CA ARG A 138 10.82 11.72 8.23
C ARG A 138 10.80 11.94 6.72
N ALA A 139 10.31 10.94 5.96
CA ALA A 139 10.26 10.94 4.51
C ALA A 139 9.20 9.96 4.01
N LEU A 140 8.77 10.12 2.76
CA LEU A 140 7.72 9.30 2.15
C LEU A 140 8.24 8.70 0.83
N TRP A 141 8.23 7.36 0.72
CA TRP A 141 8.47 6.65 -0.54
C TRP A 141 7.18 6.04 -1.07
N LEU A 142 6.85 6.35 -2.32
CA LEU A 142 5.62 5.94 -3.00
C LEU A 142 5.96 5.11 -4.25
N ASN A 143 5.47 3.89 -4.27
CA ASN A 143 5.59 2.96 -5.40
C ASN A 143 4.24 2.88 -6.11
N SER A 144 4.13 3.50 -7.29
CA SER A 144 2.92 3.56 -8.11
C SER A 144 1.65 3.93 -7.33
N PRO A 145 1.61 5.09 -6.63
CA PRO A 145 0.51 5.42 -5.73
C PRO A 145 -0.82 5.61 -6.47
N PHE A 146 -1.92 5.13 -5.87
CA PHE A 146 -3.26 5.14 -6.43
C PHE A 146 -3.98 6.48 -6.21
N PHE A 147 -3.59 7.51 -6.91
CA PHE A 147 -4.13 8.86 -6.76
C PHE A 147 -5.34 9.18 -7.63
N GLU A 148 -5.64 8.33 -8.62
CA GLU A 148 -6.83 8.46 -9.47
C GLU A 148 -7.25 7.10 -10.04
N PHE A 149 -8.57 6.90 -10.23
CA PHE A 149 -9.07 5.70 -10.88
C PHE A 149 -8.74 5.70 -12.38
N ASN A 150 -8.04 4.69 -12.86
CA ASN A 150 -7.87 4.43 -14.29
C ASN A 150 -9.15 3.76 -14.84
N ALA A 151 -10.15 4.56 -15.15
CA ALA A 151 -11.47 4.08 -15.55
C ALA A 151 -12.10 4.95 -16.63
N PRO A 152 -11.75 4.75 -17.89
CA PRO A 152 -12.35 5.51 -19.00
C PRO A 152 -13.82 5.11 -19.28
N GLY A 153 -14.58 6.06 -19.82
CA GLY A 153 -15.91 5.82 -20.37
C GLY A 153 -16.93 5.26 -19.36
N SER A 154 -17.58 4.15 -19.72
CA SER A 154 -18.66 3.54 -18.93
C SER A 154 -18.20 3.03 -17.56
N ARG A 155 -16.94 2.65 -17.41
CA ARG A 155 -16.37 2.22 -16.14
C ARG A 155 -16.33 3.38 -15.12
N LEU A 156 -15.96 4.57 -15.56
CA LEU A 156 -15.98 5.76 -14.70
C LEU A 156 -17.40 6.10 -14.25
N LEU A 157 -18.41 5.95 -15.14
CA LEU A 157 -19.80 6.17 -14.77
C LEU A 157 -20.26 5.18 -13.69
N LYS A 158 -19.92 3.89 -13.81
CA LYS A 158 -20.20 2.88 -12.77
C LYS A 158 -19.57 3.26 -11.42
N LEU A 159 -18.31 3.69 -11.43
CA LEU A 159 -17.62 4.13 -10.20
C LEU A 159 -18.28 5.37 -9.58
N LYS A 160 -18.73 6.34 -10.39
CA LYS A 160 -19.49 7.51 -9.90
C LYS A 160 -20.83 7.11 -9.29
N VAL A 161 -21.54 6.16 -9.87
CA VAL A 161 -22.78 5.61 -9.30
C VAL A 161 -22.48 4.88 -7.98
N ALA A 162 -21.45 4.04 -7.94
CA ALA A 162 -21.02 3.37 -6.72
C ALA A 162 -20.64 4.38 -5.61
N ASN A 163 -19.90 5.44 -5.95
CA ASN A 163 -19.59 6.53 -5.03
C ASN A 163 -20.85 7.21 -4.48
N MET A 164 -21.84 7.48 -5.33
CA MET A 164 -23.09 8.12 -4.92
C MET A 164 -23.90 7.22 -3.97
N LEU A 165 -24.01 5.94 -4.32
CA LEU A 165 -24.78 4.95 -3.55
C LEU A 165 -24.05 4.44 -2.31
N GLY A 166 -22.71 4.55 -2.26
CA GLY A 166 -21.87 3.96 -1.21
C GLY A 166 -22.15 4.48 0.21
N LYS A 167 -22.78 5.64 0.37
CA LYS A 167 -23.23 6.12 1.68
C LYS A 167 -24.42 5.32 2.21
N ALA A 168 -25.43 5.08 1.38
CA ALA A 168 -26.67 4.40 1.76
C ALA A 168 -26.51 2.86 1.72
N TYR A 169 -25.73 2.36 0.78
CA TYR A 169 -25.56 0.93 0.51
C TYR A 169 -24.07 0.54 0.47
N PRO A 170 -23.32 0.69 1.59
CA PRO A 170 -21.86 0.53 1.58
C PRO A 170 -21.39 -0.87 1.22
N PHE A 171 -22.18 -1.91 1.49
CA PHE A 171 -21.85 -3.31 1.26
C PHE A 171 -22.27 -3.84 -0.13
N LEU A 172 -23.00 -3.05 -0.93
CA LEU A 172 -23.15 -3.38 -2.35
C LEU A 172 -21.76 -3.42 -2.99
N ASN A 173 -21.55 -4.34 -3.93
CA ASN A 173 -20.24 -4.55 -4.51
C ASN A 173 -20.30 -4.91 -6.00
N ASP A 174 -19.16 -4.74 -6.66
CA ASP A 174 -18.87 -5.29 -7.97
C ASP A 174 -17.89 -6.47 -7.80
N PRO A 175 -18.33 -7.74 -8.00
CA PRO A 175 -17.47 -8.91 -7.84
C PRO A 175 -16.41 -9.04 -8.94
N LYS A 176 -16.49 -8.25 -10.02
CA LYS A 176 -15.58 -8.26 -11.18
C LYS A 176 -14.82 -6.94 -11.34
N ALA A 177 -14.68 -6.17 -10.26
CA ALA A 177 -14.03 -4.87 -10.32
C ALA A 177 -12.54 -4.94 -10.67
N VAL A 178 -11.88 -6.06 -10.37
CA VAL A 178 -10.42 -6.24 -10.55
C VAL A 178 -10.15 -7.24 -11.68
N SER A 179 -9.22 -6.90 -12.55
CA SER A 179 -8.75 -7.80 -13.61
C SER A 179 -7.81 -8.87 -13.06
N PRO A 180 -7.93 -10.13 -13.47
CA PRO A 180 -6.97 -11.19 -13.10
C PRO A 180 -5.59 -10.99 -13.74
N ALA A 181 -5.47 -10.12 -14.74
CA ALA A 181 -4.24 -9.93 -15.52
C ALA A 181 -3.06 -9.53 -14.62
N TYR A 182 -3.29 -8.65 -13.65
CA TYR A 182 -2.21 -8.19 -12.76
C TYR A 182 -1.65 -9.34 -11.89
N VAL A 183 -2.51 -10.13 -11.22
CA VAL A 183 -2.03 -11.26 -10.41
C VAL A 183 -1.32 -12.29 -11.28
N ARG A 184 -1.83 -12.55 -12.50
CA ARG A 184 -1.18 -13.47 -13.45
C ARG A 184 0.18 -12.97 -13.90
N SER A 185 0.35 -11.66 -14.14
CA SER A 185 1.62 -11.11 -14.59
C SER A 185 2.74 -11.18 -13.53
N ILE A 186 2.38 -11.35 -12.25
CA ILE A 186 3.37 -11.40 -11.17
C ILE A 186 3.56 -12.79 -10.55
N HIS A 187 2.54 -13.68 -10.59
CA HIS A 187 2.63 -14.98 -9.91
C HIS A 187 3.24 -16.06 -10.81
N ARG A 188 4.16 -16.86 -10.23
CA ARG A 188 4.94 -17.90 -10.93
C ARG A 188 4.13 -19.04 -11.56
N ASN A 189 2.87 -19.20 -11.17
CA ASN A 189 1.98 -20.18 -11.82
C ASN A 189 1.52 -19.72 -13.22
N TRP A 190 1.81 -18.48 -13.63
CA TRP A 190 1.48 -17.90 -14.92
C TRP A 190 2.71 -17.19 -15.51
N ASP A 191 2.61 -15.89 -15.78
CA ASP A 191 3.62 -15.14 -16.52
C ASP A 191 4.68 -14.47 -15.60
N GLY A 192 4.51 -14.56 -14.28
CA GLY A 192 5.38 -13.92 -13.29
C GLY A 192 6.42 -14.85 -12.67
N GLU A 193 7.26 -14.29 -11.82
CA GLU A 193 8.34 -15.00 -11.12
C GLU A 193 8.13 -15.12 -9.60
N TRP A 194 7.06 -14.48 -9.06
CA TRP A 194 6.85 -14.38 -7.62
C TRP A 194 5.93 -15.47 -7.08
N GLU A 195 6.17 -15.85 -5.82
CA GLU A 195 5.31 -16.76 -5.09
C GLU A 195 4.67 -16.06 -3.90
N PHE A 196 3.35 -16.19 -3.76
CA PHE A 196 2.56 -15.68 -2.66
C PHE A 196 1.27 -16.49 -2.49
N GLU A 197 0.63 -16.35 -1.31
CA GLU A 197 -0.58 -17.11 -0.98
C GLU A 197 -1.81 -16.56 -1.72
N LEU A 198 -2.33 -17.35 -2.66
CA LEU A 198 -3.47 -16.95 -3.50
C LEU A 198 -4.79 -16.84 -2.71
N ALA A 199 -4.90 -17.44 -1.54
CA ALA A 199 -6.06 -17.24 -0.67
C ALA A 199 -6.09 -15.82 -0.08
N LEU A 200 -4.93 -15.19 0.10
CA LEU A 200 -4.79 -13.83 0.61
C LEU A 200 -4.78 -12.76 -0.49
N LYS A 201 -4.35 -13.13 -1.71
CA LYS A 201 -4.33 -12.29 -2.92
C LYS A 201 -4.90 -13.07 -4.10
N PRO A 202 -6.25 -13.24 -4.16
CA PRO A 202 -6.88 -14.10 -5.17
C PRO A 202 -6.68 -13.58 -6.59
N VAL A 203 -6.56 -14.50 -7.56
CA VAL A 203 -6.41 -14.17 -8.99
C VAL A 203 -7.56 -13.30 -9.52
N ASN A 204 -8.79 -13.60 -9.11
CA ASN A 204 -9.97 -12.84 -9.50
C ASN A 204 -10.27 -11.66 -8.58
N GLY A 205 -9.40 -11.43 -7.58
CA GLY A 205 -9.57 -10.40 -6.56
C GLY A 205 -10.69 -10.69 -5.58
N PHE A 206 -10.89 -9.76 -4.65
CA PHE A 206 -12.09 -9.66 -3.82
C PHE A 206 -13.08 -8.65 -4.42
N PRO A 207 -14.37 -8.66 -4.02
CA PRO A 207 -15.32 -7.67 -4.49
C PRO A 207 -14.89 -6.25 -4.13
N ALA A 208 -15.11 -5.27 -5.03
CA ALA A 208 -14.98 -3.86 -4.68
C ALA A 208 -16.33 -3.33 -4.17
N TYR A 209 -16.36 -2.98 -2.90
CA TYR A 209 -17.56 -2.48 -2.23
C TYR A 209 -17.81 -1.01 -2.51
N PHE A 210 -19.07 -0.60 -2.60
CA PHE A 210 -19.44 0.80 -2.90
C PHE A 210 -19.00 1.77 -1.80
N GLY A 211 -19.00 1.32 -0.51
CA GLY A 211 -18.45 2.09 0.59
C GLY A 211 -16.97 2.37 0.41
N TRP A 212 -16.19 1.35 0.04
CA TRP A 212 -14.75 1.50 -0.27
C TRP A 212 -14.53 2.45 -1.46
N VAL A 213 -15.28 2.29 -2.57
CA VAL A 213 -15.18 3.19 -3.72
C VAL A 213 -15.42 4.64 -3.29
N ARG A 214 -16.42 4.88 -2.44
CA ARG A 214 -16.72 6.21 -1.88
C ARG A 214 -15.56 6.75 -1.02
N ALA A 215 -14.99 5.92 -0.14
CA ALA A 215 -13.86 6.28 0.70
C ALA A 215 -12.64 6.69 -0.14
N ILE A 216 -12.34 5.92 -1.21
CA ILE A 216 -11.25 6.23 -2.13
C ILE A 216 -11.50 7.54 -2.88
N PHE A 217 -12.70 7.79 -3.43
CA PHE A 217 -13.01 9.09 -4.05
C PHE A 217 -12.83 10.27 -3.09
N ALA A 218 -13.19 10.10 -1.81
CA ALA A 218 -12.99 11.12 -0.81
C ALA A 218 -11.49 11.38 -0.53
N ALA A 219 -10.71 10.30 -0.42
CA ALA A 219 -9.27 10.33 -0.24
C ALA A 219 -8.54 10.99 -1.42
N GLN A 220 -8.86 10.58 -2.65
CA GLN A 220 -8.30 11.14 -3.88
C GLN A 220 -8.58 12.64 -4.02
N ARG A 221 -9.77 13.12 -3.64
CA ARG A 221 -10.05 14.56 -3.62
C ARG A 221 -9.12 15.34 -2.69
N LYS A 222 -8.71 14.77 -1.54
CA LYS A 222 -7.72 15.41 -0.66
C LYS A 222 -6.35 15.50 -1.36
N ILE A 223 -5.90 14.43 -2.02
CA ILE A 223 -4.67 14.43 -2.83
C ILE A 223 -4.73 15.53 -3.90
N HIS A 224 -5.85 15.61 -4.64
CA HIS A 224 -6.02 16.56 -5.74
C HIS A 224 -6.06 18.03 -5.27
N ALA A 225 -6.43 18.26 -4.01
CA ALA A 225 -6.38 19.59 -3.38
C ALA A 225 -4.95 20.01 -2.97
N GLY A 226 -3.99 19.06 -2.98
CA GLY A 226 -2.64 19.25 -2.46
C GLY A 226 -2.56 19.02 -0.95
N LEU A 227 -1.50 18.34 -0.49
CA LEU A 227 -1.35 18.00 0.93
C LEU A 227 -0.41 18.97 1.68
N GLY A 228 0.41 19.73 0.96
CA GLY A 228 1.37 20.65 1.57
C GLY A 228 2.42 19.95 2.44
N LEU A 229 2.86 18.74 2.06
CA LEU A 229 3.86 17.99 2.82
C LEU A 229 5.18 18.74 2.88
N ALA A 230 5.73 18.88 4.06
CA ALA A 230 7.02 19.55 4.31
C ALA A 230 8.22 18.59 4.27
N MET A 231 7.97 17.27 4.41
CA MET A 231 9.02 16.24 4.36
C MET A 231 9.35 15.87 2.91
N PRO A 232 10.55 15.32 2.64
CA PRO A 232 10.91 14.79 1.33
C PRO A 232 9.98 13.66 0.90
N VAL A 233 9.58 13.68 -0.39
CA VAL A 233 8.76 12.66 -1.02
C VAL A 233 9.44 12.14 -2.28
N LEU A 234 9.64 10.82 -2.34
CA LEU A 234 10.05 10.13 -3.56
C LEU A 234 8.87 9.32 -4.10
N SER A 235 8.33 9.71 -5.24
CA SER A 235 7.30 8.96 -5.96
C SER A 235 7.92 8.31 -7.19
N MET A 236 7.80 7.00 -7.25
CA MET A 236 8.23 6.18 -8.38
C MET A 236 7.03 5.55 -9.06
N HIS A 237 7.05 5.46 -10.37
CA HIS A 237 5.95 4.87 -11.15
C HIS A 237 6.47 4.22 -12.42
N SER A 238 5.71 3.28 -12.96
CA SER A 238 5.93 2.70 -14.27
C SER A 238 5.62 3.73 -15.39
N ASP A 239 5.60 3.26 -16.61
CA ASP A 239 5.12 3.97 -17.79
C ASP A 239 3.90 3.27 -18.39
N GLU A 240 3.86 3.13 -19.71
CA GLU A 240 2.80 2.46 -20.46
C GLU A 240 2.67 0.96 -20.15
N ALA A 241 3.67 0.35 -19.49
CA ALA A 241 3.62 -1.05 -19.04
C ALA A 241 2.73 -1.25 -17.79
N ASP A 242 2.36 -0.20 -17.07
CA ASP A 242 1.41 -0.31 -15.96
C ASP A 242 0.00 -0.65 -16.49
N ILE A 243 -0.44 -1.88 -16.22
CA ILE A 243 -1.76 -2.38 -16.63
C ILE A 243 -2.87 -2.05 -15.61
N VAL A 244 -2.54 -1.38 -14.51
CA VAL A 244 -3.46 -1.05 -13.40
C VAL A 244 -3.80 0.44 -13.40
N LEU A 245 -2.79 1.31 -13.40
CA LEU A 245 -2.94 2.76 -13.29
C LEU A 245 -2.56 3.48 -14.58
N ASP A 246 -3.10 4.68 -14.76
CA ASP A 246 -2.57 5.65 -15.72
C ASP A 246 -1.37 6.37 -15.10
N TRP A 247 -0.17 6.03 -15.55
CA TRP A 247 1.07 6.61 -15.04
C TRP A 247 1.13 8.14 -15.14
N LYS A 248 0.43 8.74 -16.13
CA LYS A 248 0.37 10.22 -16.27
C LYS A 248 -0.38 10.85 -15.11
N GLN A 249 -1.43 10.20 -14.62
CA GLN A 249 -2.15 10.65 -13.42
C GLN A 249 -1.31 10.47 -12.17
N VAL A 250 -0.60 9.34 -12.05
CA VAL A 250 0.35 9.12 -10.94
C VAL A 250 1.39 10.23 -10.90
N ALA A 251 2.07 10.49 -12.03
CA ALA A 251 3.08 11.54 -12.13
C ALA A 251 2.53 12.94 -11.84
N ARG A 252 1.33 13.25 -12.35
CA ARG A 252 0.65 14.53 -12.15
C ARG A 252 0.40 14.80 -10.68
N TRP A 253 -0.32 13.89 -10.02
CA TRP A 253 -0.76 14.11 -8.65
C TRP A 253 0.37 13.96 -7.62
N SER A 254 1.39 13.16 -7.91
CA SER A 254 2.58 13.10 -7.06
C SER A 254 3.24 14.46 -6.90
N ARG A 255 3.32 15.27 -7.97
CA ARG A 255 3.95 16.61 -7.94
C ARG A 255 3.20 17.61 -7.07
N THR A 256 1.95 17.34 -6.69
CA THR A 256 1.13 18.25 -5.87
C THR A 256 1.18 17.92 -4.37
N LEU A 257 1.90 16.88 -3.96
CA LEU A 257 1.92 16.42 -2.57
C LEU A 257 2.59 17.40 -1.61
N GLY A 258 3.65 18.09 -2.06
CA GLY A 258 4.43 18.99 -1.20
C GLY A 258 5.44 19.81 -2.00
N THR A 259 6.37 20.43 -1.27
CA THR A 259 7.40 21.32 -1.86
C THR A 259 8.69 20.58 -2.26
N ASP A 260 8.98 19.45 -1.63
CA ASP A 260 10.16 18.63 -1.90
C ASP A 260 9.70 17.25 -2.41
N VAL A 261 9.35 17.19 -3.69
CA VAL A 261 8.82 15.97 -4.33
C VAL A 261 9.65 15.61 -5.55
N ARG A 262 10.30 14.45 -5.48
CA ARG A 262 10.97 13.83 -6.62
C ARG A 262 10.06 12.78 -7.24
N VAL A 263 9.83 12.85 -8.56
CA VAL A 263 9.01 11.90 -9.31
C VAL A 263 9.88 11.21 -10.36
N LEU A 264 9.98 9.89 -10.31
CA LEU A 264 10.84 9.08 -11.18
C LEU A 264 10.02 8.06 -11.96
N PRO A 265 10.06 8.08 -13.31
CA PRO A 265 9.51 7.02 -14.14
C PRO A 265 10.49 5.85 -14.26
N PHE A 266 9.95 4.63 -14.36
CA PHE A 266 10.69 3.40 -14.62
C PHE A 266 10.09 2.70 -15.85
N PRO A 267 10.57 3.02 -17.05
CA PRO A 267 10.07 2.46 -18.28
C PRO A 267 10.11 0.92 -18.30
N GLY A 268 9.00 0.30 -18.71
CA GLY A 268 8.85 -1.15 -18.71
C GLY A 268 8.60 -1.78 -17.34
N GLY A 269 8.53 -0.97 -16.27
CA GLY A 269 8.24 -1.46 -14.92
C GLY A 269 6.81 -1.98 -14.78
N MET A 270 6.61 -2.98 -13.92
CA MET A 270 5.28 -3.42 -13.51
C MET A 270 4.59 -2.38 -12.63
N HIS A 271 3.30 -2.55 -12.37
CA HIS A 271 2.57 -1.71 -11.41
C HIS A 271 3.23 -1.67 -10.02
N ASP A 272 3.64 -2.82 -9.48
CA ASP A 272 4.54 -2.86 -8.33
C ASP A 272 5.98 -2.95 -8.85
N LEU A 273 6.72 -1.84 -8.75
CA LEU A 273 8.07 -1.72 -9.31
C LEU A 273 9.06 -2.69 -8.66
N VAL A 274 8.88 -3.03 -7.38
CA VAL A 274 9.76 -4.00 -6.70
C VAL A 274 9.48 -5.45 -7.11
N LEU A 275 8.41 -5.70 -7.86
CA LEU A 275 8.10 -6.99 -8.46
C LEU A 275 8.47 -7.06 -9.95
N SER A 276 8.99 -5.99 -10.53
CA SER A 276 9.48 -5.94 -11.92
C SER A 276 10.68 -6.88 -12.13
N GLY A 277 11.04 -7.10 -13.39
CA GLY A 277 12.24 -7.84 -13.75
C GLY A 277 13.51 -7.28 -13.05
N ALA A 278 14.52 -8.12 -12.88
CA ALA A 278 15.69 -7.86 -12.02
C ALA A 278 16.37 -6.51 -12.32
N GLU A 279 16.55 -6.15 -13.58
CA GLU A 279 17.23 -4.91 -13.97
C GLU A 279 16.48 -3.66 -13.47
N ILE A 280 15.17 -3.61 -13.70
CA ILE A 280 14.33 -2.49 -13.24
C ILE A 280 14.27 -2.46 -11.71
N ARG A 281 14.09 -3.61 -11.08
CA ARG A 281 14.02 -3.73 -9.61
C ARG A 281 15.29 -3.23 -8.93
N GLU A 282 16.48 -3.61 -9.44
CA GLU A 282 17.76 -3.12 -8.90
C GLU A 282 17.93 -1.62 -9.09
N GLU A 283 17.50 -1.07 -10.21
CA GLU A 283 17.52 0.39 -10.44
C GLU A 283 16.56 1.13 -9.50
N VAL A 284 15.39 0.58 -9.21
CA VAL A 284 14.43 1.12 -8.21
C VAL A 284 15.11 1.22 -6.85
N PHE A 285 15.73 0.16 -6.37
CA PHE A 285 16.44 0.17 -5.08
C PHE A 285 17.64 1.12 -5.09
N ARG A 286 18.41 1.15 -6.16
CA ARG A 286 19.55 2.06 -6.28
C ARG A 286 19.12 3.53 -6.17
N GLN A 287 18.05 3.93 -6.86
CA GLN A 287 17.50 5.29 -6.81
C GLN A 287 16.91 5.61 -5.44
N LEU A 288 16.23 4.64 -4.82
CA LEU A 288 15.65 4.78 -3.49
C LEU A 288 16.72 5.04 -2.43
N PHE A 289 17.75 4.19 -2.38
CA PHE A 289 18.79 4.32 -1.35
C PHE A 289 19.67 5.55 -1.57
N SER A 290 19.98 5.92 -2.82
CA SER A 290 20.66 7.18 -3.13
C SER A 290 19.86 8.42 -2.72
N TRP A 291 18.54 8.35 -2.76
CA TRP A 291 17.68 9.46 -2.31
C TRP A 291 17.57 9.52 -0.79
N SER A 292 17.60 8.39 -0.11
CA SER A 292 17.39 8.29 1.36
C SER A 292 18.64 8.61 2.19
N GLU A 293 19.81 8.81 1.52
CA GLU A 293 21.06 9.30 2.12
C GLU A 293 20.96 10.75 2.58
#